data_9f5a72d95b58d728da51109ab62eae9b
#
_entry.id   9f5a72d95b58d728da51109ab62eae9b
#
_cell.length_a   1.000
_cell.length_b   1.000
_cell.length_c   1.000
_cell.angle_alpha   90.00
_cell.angle_beta   90.00
_cell.angle_gamma   90.00
#
_symmetry.space_group_name_H-M   'P 1'
#
loop_
_entity.id
_entity.type
_entity.pdbx_description
1 polymer ?
#
loop_
_entity_poly.entity_id
_entity_poly.type
_entity_poly.pdbx_seq_one_letter_code
_entity_poly.pdbx_strand_id
1 'polypeptide(L)'
;MVSVSKKGKKNIKSKKANKKVNKKDYIKLIISFVLLVLVIYLFIYMFDGNYTVSFDSDGGSAFSNLTVKKHEEVVLPKPVKEGYHFIGWKDENGEYVGSNYKVNGSVKLKADYRLEFVVTFVYNNGEENTTATVLENQNVIAPSDPVRKGYKFAGWYNNGIKYDFDSIVSSNITLEARWNKK
;
A
#
# COMPACT_ATOMS: atom_id res chain seq x y z
N MET A 1 16.26 67.77 69.96
CA MET A 1 16.92 68.17 68.70
C MET A 1 17.63 66.97 68.10
N VAL A 2 17.07 66.38 67.09
CA VAL A 2 17.66 65.25 66.46
C VAL A 2 17.86 65.65 64.99
N SER A 3 19.11 65.70 64.54
CA SER A 3 19.50 66.08 63.19
C SER A 3 19.37 64.86 62.25
N VAL A 4 18.60 65.00 61.16
CA VAL A 4 18.41 63.98 60.15
C VAL A 4 19.47 64.17 59.05
N SER A 5 20.36 63.18 58.90
CA SER A 5 21.37 63.06 57.82
C SER A 5 20.75 62.62 56.51
N LYS A 6 20.88 63.43 55.45
CA LYS A 6 20.50 63.10 54.07
C LYS A 6 21.53 62.15 53.45
N LYS A 7 21.13 60.89 53.19
CA LYS A 7 21.90 59.95 52.36
C LYS A 7 21.71 60.29 50.87
N GLY A 8 22.83 60.62 50.21
CA GLY A 8 22.87 60.87 48.73
C GLY A 8 22.64 59.63 47.93
N LYS A 9 21.72 59.69 46.95
CA LYS A 9 21.49 58.68 45.93
C LYS A 9 22.61 58.68 44.89
N LYS A 10 23.44 57.63 44.89
CA LYS A 10 24.42 57.39 43.84
C LYS A 10 23.66 56.89 42.53
N ASN A 11 23.61 57.72 41.50
CA ASN A 11 23.11 57.37 40.18
C ASN A 11 24.13 56.48 39.50
N ILE A 12 23.84 55.18 39.43
CA ILE A 12 24.62 54.22 38.62
C ILE A 12 24.10 54.32 37.16
N LYS A 13 24.76 55.15 36.36
CA LYS A 13 24.55 55.16 34.91
C LYS A 13 25.18 53.90 34.31
N SER A 14 24.36 52.90 33.95
CA SER A 14 24.78 51.73 33.16
C SER A 14 25.15 52.23 31.75
N LYS A 15 26.44 52.32 31.47
CA LYS A 15 26.95 52.50 30.10
C LYS A 15 26.66 51.23 29.33
N LYS A 16 25.55 51.16 28.54
CA LYS A 16 25.40 50.20 27.48
C LYS A 16 26.48 50.51 26.43
N ALA A 17 27.56 49.73 26.43
CA ALA A 17 28.56 49.79 25.36
C ALA A 17 27.95 49.20 24.10
N ASN A 18 27.49 50.03 23.18
CA ASN A 18 27.13 49.63 21.82
C ASN A 18 28.43 49.22 21.11
N LYS A 19 28.79 47.95 21.22
CA LYS A 19 29.93 47.38 20.48
C LYS A 19 29.55 47.31 19.00
N LYS A 20 29.97 48.31 18.22
CA LYS A 20 29.79 48.34 16.76
C LYS A 20 30.47 47.10 16.18
N VAL A 21 29.72 46.14 15.69
CA VAL A 21 30.26 44.92 15.08
C VAL A 21 31.11 45.33 13.88
N ASN A 22 32.37 44.93 13.85
CA ASN A 22 33.31 45.27 12.77
C ASN A 22 32.87 44.55 11.48
N LYS A 23 32.94 45.23 10.35
CA LYS A 23 32.58 44.67 9.03
C LYS A 23 33.32 43.35 8.76
N LYS A 24 34.54 43.17 9.20
CA LYS A 24 35.31 41.94 9.08
C LYS A 24 34.71 40.80 9.93
N ASP A 25 34.20 41.08 11.12
CA ASP A 25 33.57 40.06 11.99
C ASP A 25 32.21 39.64 11.44
N TYR A 26 31.46 40.55 10.82
CA TYR A 26 30.20 40.26 10.14
C TYR A 26 30.43 39.35 8.94
N ILE A 27 31.48 39.62 8.14
CA ILE A 27 31.86 38.75 6.97
C ILE A 27 32.24 37.35 7.45
N LYS A 28 33.04 37.21 8.52
CA LYS A 28 33.40 35.92 9.11
C LYS A 28 32.16 35.16 9.58
N LEU A 29 31.20 35.84 10.18
CA LEU A 29 29.93 35.25 10.64
C LEU A 29 29.10 34.72 9.46
N ILE A 30 29.01 35.46 8.35
CA ILE A 30 28.34 35.02 7.15
C ILE A 30 29.03 33.79 6.54
N ILE A 31 30.36 33.81 6.43
CA ILE A 31 31.14 32.68 5.92
C ILE A 31 30.92 31.43 6.79
N SER A 32 30.97 31.59 8.12
CA SER A 32 30.72 30.49 9.05
C SER A 32 29.31 29.92 8.91
N PHE A 33 28.30 30.77 8.73
CA PHE A 33 26.91 30.36 8.50
C PHE A 33 26.75 29.60 7.18
N VAL A 34 27.34 30.11 6.09
CA VAL A 34 27.32 29.45 4.77
C VAL A 34 28.02 28.09 4.84
N LEU A 35 29.18 28.00 5.51
CA LEU A 35 29.87 26.71 5.72
C LEU A 35 29.03 25.73 6.55
N LEU A 36 28.36 26.20 7.60
CA LEU A 36 27.46 25.36 8.40
C LEU A 36 26.30 24.83 7.57
N VAL A 37 25.66 25.68 6.77
CA VAL A 37 24.58 25.26 5.86
C VAL A 37 25.09 24.25 4.83
N LEU A 38 26.29 24.47 4.28
CA LEU A 38 26.90 23.54 3.32
C LEU A 38 27.22 22.19 3.97
N VAL A 39 27.75 22.20 5.20
CA VAL A 39 28.00 20.95 5.97
C VAL A 39 26.70 20.20 6.26
N ILE A 40 25.63 20.90 6.66
CA ILE A 40 24.30 20.31 6.88
C ILE A 40 23.76 19.72 5.55
N TYR A 41 23.90 20.47 4.45
CA TYR A 41 23.49 19.98 3.13
C TYR A 41 24.24 18.72 2.70
N LEU A 42 25.59 18.72 2.86
CA LEU A 42 26.42 17.54 2.57
C LEU A 42 26.10 16.38 3.50
N PHE A 43 25.81 16.66 4.78
CA PHE A 43 25.38 15.64 5.73
C PHE A 43 24.05 15.01 5.31
N ILE A 44 23.04 15.81 4.98
CA ILE A 44 21.76 15.32 4.46
C ILE A 44 21.97 14.50 3.17
N TYR A 45 22.80 15.00 2.24
CA TYR A 45 23.09 14.33 0.98
C TYR A 45 23.82 12.98 1.18
N MET A 46 24.77 12.91 2.12
CA MET A 46 25.50 11.67 2.45
C MET A 46 24.67 10.66 3.22
N PHE A 47 23.64 11.12 3.99
CA PHE A 47 22.70 10.27 4.72
C PHE A 47 21.40 10.00 3.96
N ASP A 48 21.28 10.44 2.72
CA ASP A 48 20.19 10.06 1.82
C ASP A 48 20.47 8.63 1.29
N GLY A 49 20.41 7.68 2.23
CA GLY A 49 20.76 6.29 2.01
C GLY A 49 19.76 5.59 1.11
N ASN A 50 20.20 4.50 0.48
CA ASN A 50 19.31 3.58 -0.18
C ASN A 50 18.50 2.81 0.87
N TYR A 51 17.21 2.64 0.62
CA TYR A 51 16.30 1.83 1.41
C TYR A 51 16.01 0.52 0.70
N THR A 52 15.71 -0.50 1.48
CA THR A 52 15.37 -1.83 0.95
C THR A 52 13.89 -2.09 1.12
N VAL A 53 13.20 -2.42 0.02
CA VAL A 53 11.86 -3.00 0.04
C VAL A 53 12.02 -4.51 -0.15
N SER A 54 11.67 -5.28 0.87
CA SER A 54 11.72 -6.74 0.88
C SER A 54 10.32 -7.33 0.82
N PHE A 55 10.20 -8.52 0.20
CA PHE A 55 8.92 -9.16 -0.08
C PHE A 55 8.83 -10.53 0.61
N ASP A 56 7.78 -10.71 1.39
CA ASP A 56 7.34 -12.00 1.91
C ASP A 56 6.08 -12.40 1.12
N SER A 57 6.26 -13.25 0.12
CA SER A 57 5.16 -13.67 -0.77
C SER A 57 4.25 -14.73 -0.15
N ASP A 58 4.43 -15.12 1.10
CA ASP A 58 3.58 -16.06 1.84
C ASP A 58 3.22 -17.34 1.03
N GLY A 59 4.23 -17.90 0.37
CA GLY A 59 4.09 -19.10 -0.49
C GLY A 59 3.67 -18.82 -1.94
N GLY A 60 3.48 -17.56 -2.33
CA GLY A 60 3.36 -17.17 -3.73
C GLY A 60 4.70 -17.03 -4.44
N SER A 61 4.69 -16.55 -5.69
CA SER A 61 5.91 -16.32 -6.47
C SER A 61 6.85 -15.33 -5.75
N ALA A 62 8.14 -15.69 -5.67
CA ALA A 62 9.14 -14.91 -4.97
C ALA A 62 9.66 -13.73 -5.80
N PHE A 63 10.06 -12.65 -5.13
CA PHE A 63 10.68 -11.47 -5.73
C PHE A 63 11.99 -11.13 -5.03
N SER A 64 12.93 -10.58 -5.81
CA SER A 64 14.15 -9.98 -5.26
C SER A 64 13.81 -8.69 -4.53
N ASN A 65 14.59 -8.38 -3.49
CA ASN A 65 14.48 -7.11 -2.81
C ASN A 65 14.81 -5.95 -3.77
N LEU A 66 14.10 -4.83 -3.60
CA LEU A 66 14.38 -3.59 -4.32
C LEU A 66 15.24 -2.68 -3.45
N THR A 67 16.24 -2.06 -4.07
CA THR A 67 17.06 -1.02 -3.43
C THR A 67 16.73 0.32 -4.10
N VAL A 68 16.20 1.25 -3.34
CA VAL A 68 15.61 2.50 -3.82
C VAL A 68 16.03 3.69 -2.98
N LYS A 69 15.94 4.88 -3.53
CA LYS A 69 16.18 6.13 -2.79
C LYS A 69 14.96 6.52 -1.96
N LYS A 70 15.19 7.33 -0.96
CA LYS A 70 14.11 7.93 -0.17
C LYS A 70 13.16 8.73 -1.06
N HIS A 71 11.86 8.57 -0.82
CA HIS A 71 10.77 9.19 -1.57
C HIS A 71 10.63 8.75 -3.03
N GLU A 72 11.41 7.79 -3.48
CA GLU A 72 11.20 7.15 -4.77
C GLU A 72 9.90 6.35 -4.76
N GLU A 73 9.15 6.41 -5.86
CA GLU A 73 7.97 5.57 -6.06
C GLU A 73 8.36 4.30 -6.79
N VAL A 74 7.93 3.17 -6.25
CA VAL A 74 8.13 1.86 -6.86
C VAL A 74 6.80 1.20 -7.15
N VAL A 75 6.71 0.57 -8.33
CA VAL A 75 5.57 -0.29 -8.66
C VAL A 75 5.82 -1.65 -7.99
N LEU A 76 4.90 -2.02 -7.08
CA LEU A 76 5.02 -3.28 -6.37
C LEU A 76 4.59 -4.45 -7.27
N PRO A 77 5.35 -5.56 -7.26
CA PRO A 77 5.02 -6.73 -8.03
C PRO A 77 3.73 -7.40 -7.52
N LYS A 78 3.07 -8.17 -8.39
CA LYS A 78 1.88 -8.94 -8.03
C LYS A 78 2.25 -10.43 -7.99
N PRO A 79 2.32 -11.05 -6.80
CA PRO A 79 2.64 -12.46 -6.67
C PRO A 79 1.46 -13.35 -7.12
N VAL A 80 1.79 -14.54 -7.61
CA VAL A 80 0.82 -15.57 -7.97
C VAL A 80 0.94 -16.71 -6.97
N LYS A 81 -0.20 -17.14 -6.43
CA LYS A 81 -0.34 -18.30 -5.54
C LYS A 81 -1.54 -19.12 -6.01
N GLU A 82 -1.31 -20.38 -6.36
CA GLU A 82 -2.36 -21.26 -6.90
C GLU A 82 -3.53 -21.42 -5.91
N GLY A 83 -4.75 -21.24 -6.41
CA GLY A 83 -5.98 -21.30 -5.61
C GLY A 83 -6.23 -20.07 -4.75
N TYR A 84 -5.45 -19.00 -4.94
CA TYR A 84 -5.60 -17.77 -4.16
C TYR A 84 -5.60 -16.53 -5.03
N HIS A 85 -6.42 -15.57 -4.68
CA HIS A 85 -6.43 -14.23 -5.22
C HIS A 85 -5.56 -13.30 -4.38
N PHE A 86 -4.62 -12.60 -5.01
CA PHE A 86 -3.79 -11.62 -4.33
C PHE A 86 -4.61 -10.34 -4.05
N ILE A 87 -4.72 -9.97 -2.78
CA ILE A 87 -5.46 -8.78 -2.33
C ILE A 87 -4.56 -7.56 -2.32
N GLY A 88 -3.32 -7.69 -1.83
CA GLY A 88 -2.38 -6.58 -1.72
C GLY A 88 -1.20 -6.91 -0.83
N TRP A 89 -0.28 -5.96 -0.77
CA TRP A 89 0.84 -6.00 0.16
C TRP A 89 0.45 -5.30 1.45
N LYS A 90 0.84 -5.87 2.59
CA LYS A 90 0.74 -5.27 3.93
C LYS A 90 2.11 -4.93 4.47
N ASP A 91 2.22 -3.80 5.17
CA ASP A 91 3.40 -3.43 5.92
C ASP A 91 3.49 -4.17 7.26
N GLU A 92 4.52 -3.86 8.07
CA GLU A 92 4.76 -4.46 9.38
C GLU A 92 3.67 -4.13 10.41
N ASN A 93 2.86 -3.08 10.16
CA ASN A 93 1.71 -2.71 10.99
C ASN A 93 0.43 -3.45 10.56
N GLY A 94 0.47 -4.19 9.46
CA GLY A 94 -0.69 -4.86 8.87
C GLY A 94 -1.55 -3.98 7.98
N GLU A 95 -1.08 -2.76 7.65
CA GLU A 95 -1.79 -1.83 6.79
C GLU A 95 -1.47 -2.09 5.32
N TYR A 96 -2.49 -2.00 4.45
CA TYR A 96 -2.30 -2.16 3.03
C TYR A 96 -1.54 -0.98 2.43
N VAL A 97 -0.57 -1.30 1.60
CA VAL A 97 0.17 -0.31 0.81
C VAL A 97 -0.33 -0.28 -0.63
N GLY A 98 -0.33 0.90 -1.24
CA GLY A 98 -0.74 1.06 -2.65
C GLY A 98 0.23 0.38 -3.62
N SER A 99 -0.28 0.04 -4.82
CA SER A 99 0.55 -0.55 -5.90
C SER A 99 1.72 0.35 -6.32
N ASN A 100 1.54 1.67 -6.22
CA ASN A 100 2.60 2.67 -6.34
C ASN A 100 3.00 3.08 -4.92
N TYR A 101 4.07 2.48 -4.42
CA TYR A 101 4.53 2.68 -3.04
C TYR A 101 5.63 3.72 -2.97
N LYS A 102 5.41 4.78 -2.20
CA LYS A 102 6.41 5.80 -1.93
C LYS A 102 7.29 5.39 -0.75
N VAL A 103 8.56 5.12 -1.03
CA VAL A 103 9.50 4.60 -0.03
C VAL A 103 10.00 5.71 0.89
N ASN A 104 9.71 5.58 2.18
CA ASN A 104 10.15 6.53 3.22
C ASN A 104 11.19 5.92 4.19
N GLY A 105 11.47 4.62 4.07
CA GLY A 105 12.39 3.85 4.87
C GLY A 105 12.46 2.42 4.36
N SER A 106 13.38 1.61 4.88
CA SER A 106 13.39 0.18 4.60
C SER A 106 12.14 -0.47 5.18
N VAL A 107 11.52 -1.37 4.42
CA VAL A 107 10.24 -2.01 4.76
C VAL A 107 10.23 -3.46 4.32
N LYS A 108 9.57 -4.32 5.10
CA LYS A 108 9.22 -5.68 4.71
C LYS A 108 7.72 -5.73 4.43
N LEU A 109 7.37 -6.06 3.18
CA LEU A 109 5.98 -6.19 2.75
C LEU A 109 5.60 -7.68 2.74
N LYS A 110 4.44 -8.00 3.34
CA LYS A 110 3.86 -9.33 3.32
C LYS A 110 2.65 -9.38 2.41
N ALA A 111 2.60 -10.39 1.53
CA ALA A 111 1.46 -10.61 0.65
C ALA A 111 0.25 -11.09 1.43
N ASP A 112 -0.92 -10.56 1.09
CA ASP A 112 -2.22 -10.99 1.61
C ASP A 112 -3.06 -11.59 0.49
N TYR A 113 -3.74 -12.71 0.79
CA TYR A 113 -4.52 -13.47 -0.17
C TYR A 113 -5.88 -13.88 0.38
N ARG A 114 -6.81 -14.16 -0.53
CA ARG A 114 -8.06 -14.89 -0.25
C ARG A 114 -8.15 -16.14 -1.09
N LEU A 115 -8.78 -17.18 -0.57
CA LEU A 115 -9.12 -18.35 -1.36
C LEU A 115 -9.97 -17.94 -2.56
N GLU A 116 -9.69 -18.57 -3.69
CA GLU A 116 -10.35 -18.34 -4.97
C GLU A 116 -10.83 -19.65 -5.52
N PHE A 117 -12.10 -19.70 -5.92
CA PHE A 117 -12.73 -20.88 -6.50
C PHE A 117 -13.10 -20.64 -7.95
N VAL A 118 -13.03 -21.69 -8.76
CA VAL A 118 -13.44 -21.67 -10.16
C VAL A 118 -14.80 -22.35 -10.30
N VAL A 119 -15.76 -21.63 -10.89
CA VAL A 119 -17.05 -22.17 -11.31
C VAL A 119 -17.02 -22.34 -12.83
N THR A 120 -17.14 -23.58 -13.31
CA THR A 120 -17.22 -23.90 -14.73
C THR A 120 -18.67 -24.04 -15.16
N PHE A 121 -19.07 -23.31 -16.21
CA PHE A 121 -20.39 -23.41 -16.82
C PHE A 121 -20.31 -24.27 -18.10
N VAL A 122 -20.97 -25.43 -18.07
CA VAL A 122 -21.07 -26.36 -19.18
C VAL A 122 -22.44 -26.19 -19.83
N TYR A 123 -22.46 -25.63 -21.03
CA TYR A 123 -23.71 -25.23 -21.71
C TYR A 123 -24.50 -26.39 -22.32
N ASN A 124 -23.84 -27.48 -22.69
CA ASN A 124 -24.47 -28.65 -23.29
C ASN A 124 -25.36 -28.31 -24.51
N ASN A 125 -25.00 -27.25 -25.26
CA ASN A 125 -25.73 -26.78 -26.46
C ASN A 125 -24.83 -26.70 -27.70
N GLY A 126 -23.53 -27.06 -27.57
CA GLY A 126 -22.50 -26.97 -28.63
C GLY A 126 -21.64 -25.69 -28.51
N GLU A 127 -21.93 -24.80 -27.62
CA GLU A 127 -21.07 -23.64 -27.31
C GLU A 127 -19.91 -24.05 -26.40
N GLU A 128 -18.84 -23.27 -26.42
CA GLU A 128 -17.69 -23.43 -25.50
C GLU A 128 -18.09 -23.18 -24.06
N ASN A 129 -17.51 -23.95 -23.13
CA ASN A 129 -17.70 -23.75 -21.70
C ASN A 129 -17.03 -22.45 -21.27
N THR A 130 -17.61 -21.80 -20.25
CA THR A 130 -17.02 -20.61 -19.64
C THR A 130 -16.69 -20.86 -18.17
N THR A 131 -15.84 -20.00 -17.61
CA THR A 131 -15.48 -20.05 -16.20
C THR A 131 -15.72 -18.70 -15.54
N ALA A 132 -16.07 -18.74 -14.26
CA ALA A 132 -16.08 -17.57 -13.39
C ALA A 132 -15.22 -17.83 -12.16
N THR A 133 -14.50 -16.82 -11.73
CA THR A 133 -13.70 -16.85 -10.50
C THR A 133 -14.50 -16.21 -9.38
N VAL A 134 -14.53 -16.87 -8.22
CA VAL A 134 -15.29 -16.45 -7.04
C VAL A 134 -14.37 -16.48 -5.81
N LEU A 135 -14.31 -15.39 -5.05
CA LEU A 135 -13.56 -15.36 -3.80
C LEU A 135 -14.35 -16.08 -2.70
N GLU A 136 -13.64 -16.58 -1.69
CA GLU A 136 -14.27 -17.20 -0.52
C GLU A 136 -15.36 -16.30 0.10
N ASN A 137 -16.40 -16.93 0.60
CA ASN A 137 -17.58 -16.29 1.17
C ASN A 137 -18.41 -15.47 0.17
N GLN A 138 -18.23 -15.68 -1.13
CA GLN A 138 -19.05 -15.06 -2.18
C GLN A 138 -19.86 -16.11 -2.94
N ASN A 139 -20.92 -15.68 -3.58
CA ASN A 139 -21.71 -16.43 -4.52
C ASN A 139 -21.28 -16.10 -5.96
N VAL A 140 -21.53 -17.03 -6.88
CA VAL A 140 -21.31 -16.80 -8.32
C VAL A 140 -22.48 -16.09 -8.95
N ILE A 141 -22.20 -15.17 -9.86
CA ILE A 141 -23.23 -14.50 -10.67
C ILE A 141 -23.67 -15.43 -11.80
N ALA A 142 -24.97 -15.65 -11.94
CA ALA A 142 -25.54 -16.43 -13.02
C ALA A 142 -25.20 -15.78 -14.38
N PRO A 143 -24.70 -16.55 -15.36
CA PRO A 143 -24.62 -16.07 -16.74
C PRO A 143 -26.03 -15.90 -17.33
N SER A 144 -26.13 -15.18 -18.45
CA SER A 144 -27.38 -15.11 -19.21
C SER A 144 -27.85 -16.50 -19.62
N ASP A 145 -29.18 -16.71 -19.66
CA ASP A 145 -29.77 -17.97 -20.06
C ASP A 145 -29.30 -18.36 -21.49
N PRO A 146 -28.68 -19.55 -21.64
CA PRO A 146 -28.23 -19.99 -22.93
C PRO A 146 -29.37 -20.44 -23.83
N VAL A 147 -29.11 -20.52 -25.14
CA VAL A 147 -30.12 -20.91 -26.14
C VAL A 147 -29.72 -22.23 -26.79
N ARG A 148 -30.71 -23.10 -26.99
CA ARG A 148 -30.56 -24.37 -27.76
C ARG A 148 -31.77 -24.62 -28.65
N LYS A 149 -31.54 -24.78 -29.95
CA LYS A 149 -32.61 -24.99 -30.91
C LYS A 149 -33.45 -26.25 -30.58
N GLY A 150 -34.77 -26.09 -30.46
CA GLY A 150 -35.70 -27.17 -30.13
C GLY A 150 -35.81 -27.52 -28.64
N TYR A 151 -35.16 -26.76 -27.78
CA TYR A 151 -35.17 -26.98 -26.33
C TYR A 151 -35.46 -25.67 -25.56
N LYS A 152 -35.94 -25.85 -24.33
CA LYS A 152 -36.11 -24.78 -23.35
C LYS A 152 -35.09 -24.97 -22.24
N PHE A 153 -34.37 -23.91 -21.87
CA PHE A 153 -33.46 -23.94 -20.75
C PHE A 153 -34.22 -24.25 -19.45
N ALA A 154 -33.73 -25.20 -18.68
CA ALA A 154 -34.33 -25.63 -17.40
C ALA A 154 -33.57 -25.10 -16.18
N GLY A 155 -32.38 -24.59 -16.38
CA GLY A 155 -31.54 -24.03 -15.32
C GLY A 155 -30.17 -24.71 -15.27
N TRP A 156 -29.36 -24.22 -14.34
CA TRP A 156 -28.03 -24.74 -14.01
C TRP A 156 -28.12 -25.78 -12.90
N TYR A 157 -27.35 -26.85 -13.02
CA TYR A 157 -27.34 -27.96 -12.07
C TYR A 157 -25.90 -28.34 -11.66
N ASN A 158 -25.69 -28.57 -10.36
CA ASN A 158 -24.49 -29.17 -9.82
C ASN A 158 -24.80 -30.59 -9.35
N ASN A 159 -24.06 -31.58 -9.85
CA ASN A 159 -24.24 -33.00 -9.47
C ASN A 159 -25.73 -33.45 -9.49
N GLY A 160 -26.49 -32.99 -10.48
CA GLY A 160 -27.89 -33.36 -10.64
C GLY A 160 -28.90 -32.53 -9.81
N ILE A 161 -28.48 -31.69 -8.93
CA ILE A 161 -29.33 -30.78 -8.11
C ILE A 161 -29.33 -29.41 -8.76
N LYS A 162 -30.53 -28.79 -8.87
CA LYS A 162 -30.64 -27.43 -9.39
C LYS A 162 -29.86 -26.49 -8.49
N TYR A 163 -28.97 -25.67 -9.10
CA TYR A 163 -28.11 -24.79 -8.37
C TYR A 163 -28.84 -23.50 -7.96
N ASP A 164 -28.63 -23.13 -6.70
CA ASP A 164 -29.10 -21.87 -6.13
C ASP A 164 -27.96 -20.85 -6.13
N PHE A 165 -28.12 -19.79 -6.93
CA PHE A 165 -27.12 -18.73 -7.09
C PHE A 165 -26.99 -17.82 -5.88
N ASP A 166 -27.87 -17.91 -4.90
CA ASP A 166 -27.71 -17.23 -3.60
C ASP A 166 -26.78 -18.01 -2.65
N SER A 167 -26.38 -19.23 -3.02
CA SER A 167 -25.46 -20.05 -2.23
C SER A 167 -24.02 -19.60 -2.36
N ILE A 168 -23.30 -19.63 -1.22
CA ILE A 168 -21.85 -19.37 -1.17
C ILE A 168 -21.09 -20.50 -1.88
N VAL A 169 -20.14 -20.11 -2.72
CA VAL A 169 -19.20 -21.06 -3.36
C VAL A 169 -18.08 -21.39 -2.35
N SER A 170 -17.93 -22.65 -2.00
CA SER A 170 -16.93 -23.14 -1.03
C SER A 170 -15.87 -24.08 -1.62
N SER A 171 -15.97 -24.37 -2.91
CA SER A 171 -15.02 -25.21 -3.67
C SER A 171 -15.15 -24.95 -5.17
N ASN A 172 -14.21 -25.45 -5.95
CA ASN A 172 -14.37 -25.50 -7.39
C ASN A 172 -15.59 -26.38 -7.76
N ILE A 173 -16.49 -25.86 -8.58
CA ILE A 173 -17.71 -26.56 -8.99
C ILE A 173 -17.91 -26.47 -10.50
N THR A 174 -18.65 -27.45 -11.03
CA THR A 174 -19.12 -27.44 -12.42
C THR A 174 -20.64 -27.35 -12.43
N LEU A 175 -21.16 -26.34 -13.12
CA LEU A 175 -22.59 -26.16 -13.33
C LEU A 175 -22.95 -26.55 -14.76
N GLU A 176 -23.88 -27.48 -14.89
CA GLU A 176 -24.32 -28.00 -16.18
C GLU A 176 -25.69 -27.43 -16.54
N ALA A 177 -25.81 -26.92 -17.75
CA ALA A 177 -27.10 -26.52 -18.29
C ALA A 177 -27.98 -27.75 -18.57
N ARG A 178 -29.22 -27.76 -18.06
CA ARG A 178 -30.25 -28.75 -18.42
C ARG A 178 -31.29 -28.17 -19.35
N TRP A 179 -31.83 -29.07 -20.19
CA TRP A 179 -32.68 -28.69 -21.29
C TRP A 179 -33.91 -29.59 -21.35
N ASN A 180 -35.09 -28.97 -21.51
CA ASN A 180 -36.35 -29.67 -21.77
C ASN A 180 -36.67 -29.57 -23.26
N LYS A 181 -37.03 -30.68 -23.92
CA LYS A 181 -37.45 -30.67 -25.31
C LYS A 181 -38.75 -29.87 -25.43
N LYS A 182 -38.86 -29.04 -26.45
CA LYS A 182 -40.07 -28.29 -26.77
C LYS A 182 -41.11 -29.18 -27.41
#